data_5b203092c5b3ff02ef810700e1c25d15
#
_entry.id   5b203092c5b3ff02ef810700e1c25d15
#
_cell.length_a   1.000
_cell.length_b   1.000
_cell.length_c   1.000
_cell.angle_alpha   90.00
_cell.angle_beta   90.00
_cell.angle_gamma   90.00
#
_symmetry.space_group_name_H-M   'P 1'
#
loop_
_entity.id
_entity.type
_entity.pdbx_description
1 polymer ?
#
loop_
_entity_poly.entity_id
_entity_poly.type
_entity_poly.pdbx_seq_one_letter_code
_entity_poly.pdbx_strand_id
1 'polypeptide(L)'
;MSGYVGRFAPSPTGPLHAGSLVAALASRCDALLHAGEWLLRIEDIDPPREVPGAADSIVAVLEALGMRWSREIVRQSQRDLAFSTAFARLSARGLVYPCACTRSEIAAAATRKTADGEPVYPGTCAHGLAPDRAARAWRLRMPDERLSFEDRWAGLQTENPAHETGDIVIQIGRAH
;
A
#
# COMPACT_ATOMS: atom_id res chain seq x y z
N MET A 1 -18.17 -11.80 16.72
CA MET A 1 -17.69 -10.41 16.57
C MET A 1 -16.21 -10.51 16.17
N SER A 2 -15.81 -9.99 15.03
CA SER A 2 -14.39 -9.90 14.68
C SER A 2 -13.72 -8.97 15.70
N GLY A 3 -12.78 -9.48 16.48
CA GLY A 3 -12.01 -8.65 17.40
C GLY A 3 -11.22 -7.56 16.67
N TYR A 4 -10.79 -6.53 17.36
CA TYR A 4 -9.92 -5.50 16.82
C TYR A 4 -8.59 -6.11 16.34
N VAL A 5 -8.11 -5.71 15.18
CA VAL A 5 -6.82 -6.13 14.64
C VAL A 5 -6.01 -4.90 14.18
N GLY A 6 -4.97 -4.59 14.94
CA GLY A 6 -3.95 -3.62 14.56
C GLY A 6 -2.83 -4.27 13.75
N ARG A 7 -2.06 -3.47 13.00
CA ARG A 7 -0.92 -3.97 12.24
C ARG A 7 0.18 -2.92 12.11
N PHE A 8 1.42 -3.36 12.27
CA PHE A 8 2.59 -2.64 11.83
C PHE A 8 3.19 -3.34 10.60
N ALA A 9 3.50 -2.58 9.55
CA ALA A 9 3.91 -3.15 8.27
C ALA A 9 5.12 -2.38 7.69
N PRO A 10 6.33 -2.55 8.27
CA PRO A 10 7.53 -1.87 7.82
C PRO A 10 8.11 -2.49 6.56
N SER A 11 8.67 -1.64 5.67
CA SER A 11 9.55 -2.07 4.58
C SER A 11 10.99 -2.18 5.10
N PRO A 12 11.74 -3.25 4.75
CA PRO A 12 13.10 -3.49 5.25
C PRO A 12 14.14 -2.68 4.47
N THR A 13 13.96 -1.35 4.41
CA THR A 13 14.83 -0.41 3.68
C THR A 13 15.92 0.20 4.55
N GLY A 14 16.12 -0.31 5.76
CA GLY A 14 17.09 0.15 6.75
C GLY A 14 16.55 0.04 8.18
N PRO A 15 17.26 0.61 9.16
CA PRO A 15 16.83 0.61 10.55
C PRO A 15 15.55 1.43 10.75
N LEU A 16 14.76 1.06 11.78
CA LEU A 16 13.59 1.84 12.16
C LEU A 16 14.00 3.25 12.61
N HIS A 17 13.37 4.27 12.06
CA HIS A 17 13.50 5.64 12.54
C HIS A 17 12.39 5.98 13.56
N ALA A 18 12.52 7.11 14.25
CA ALA A 18 11.57 7.52 15.29
C ALA A 18 10.10 7.50 14.83
N GLY A 19 9.81 7.97 13.61
CA GLY A 19 8.45 7.94 13.06
C GLY A 19 7.89 6.52 12.89
N SER A 20 8.73 5.57 12.47
CA SER A 20 8.32 4.16 12.39
C SER A 20 8.00 3.57 13.77
N LEU A 21 8.80 3.94 14.79
CA LEU A 21 8.57 3.50 16.17
C LEU A 21 7.28 4.10 16.74
N VAL A 22 6.98 5.37 16.45
CA VAL A 22 5.72 6.01 16.83
C VAL A 22 4.53 5.28 16.21
N ALA A 23 4.58 4.95 14.92
CA ALA A 23 3.52 4.21 14.23
C ALA A 23 3.35 2.79 14.80
N ALA A 24 4.44 2.09 15.09
CA ALA A 24 4.42 0.79 15.73
C ALA A 24 3.79 0.85 17.12
N LEU A 25 4.22 1.82 17.95
CA LEU A 25 3.71 2.01 19.31
C LEU A 25 2.23 2.37 19.30
N ALA A 26 1.83 3.35 18.48
CA ALA A 26 0.44 3.80 18.40
C ALA A 26 -0.50 2.65 18.00
N SER A 27 -0.17 1.91 16.92
CA SER A 27 -0.97 0.78 16.47
C SER A 27 -1.03 -0.37 17.48
N ARG A 28 0.06 -0.59 18.23
CA ARG A 28 0.10 -1.61 19.31
C ARG A 28 -0.74 -1.18 20.51
N CYS A 29 -0.60 0.05 20.97
CA CYS A 29 -1.39 0.56 22.09
C CYS A 29 -2.90 0.51 21.77
N ASP A 30 -3.28 0.89 20.55
CA ASP A 30 -4.66 0.82 20.12
C ASP A 30 -5.19 -0.63 20.11
N ALA A 31 -4.41 -1.60 19.63
CA ALA A 31 -4.77 -3.01 19.71
C ALA A 31 -4.94 -3.49 21.16
N LEU A 32 -4.06 -3.10 22.05
CA LEU A 32 -4.14 -3.47 23.47
C LEU A 32 -5.36 -2.86 24.16
N LEU A 33 -5.67 -1.59 23.90
CA LEU A 33 -6.84 -0.90 24.44
C LEU A 33 -8.16 -1.57 24.07
N HIS A 34 -8.19 -2.26 22.94
CA HIS A 34 -9.37 -2.98 22.43
C HIS A 34 -9.32 -4.48 22.72
N ALA A 35 -8.40 -4.95 23.58
CA ALA A 35 -8.15 -6.38 23.81
C ALA A 35 -8.04 -7.18 22.49
N GLY A 36 -7.45 -6.54 21.46
CA GLY A 36 -7.33 -7.05 20.11
C GLY A 36 -5.97 -7.69 19.82
N GLU A 37 -5.78 -8.08 18.58
CA GLU A 37 -4.51 -8.60 18.07
C GLU A 37 -3.67 -7.49 17.46
N TRP A 38 -2.34 -7.59 17.59
CA TRP A 38 -1.39 -6.76 16.88
C TRP A 38 -0.51 -7.62 15.99
N LEU A 39 -0.52 -7.34 14.69
CA LEU A 39 0.17 -8.14 13.68
C LEU A 39 1.42 -7.41 13.16
N LEU A 40 2.42 -8.20 12.75
CA LEU A 40 3.62 -7.71 12.07
C LEU A 40 3.68 -8.27 10.65
N ARG A 41 3.87 -7.38 9.65
CA ARG A 41 4.10 -7.77 8.26
C ARG A 41 5.33 -7.06 7.72
N ILE A 42 6.30 -7.81 7.22
CA ILE A 42 7.46 -7.26 6.52
C ILE A 42 7.07 -7.05 5.04
N GLU A 43 7.24 -5.83 4.56
CA GLU A 43 6.90 -5.44 3.17
C GLU A 43 8.14 -5.52 2.28
N ASP A 44 8.58 -6.74 2.00
CA ASP A 44 9.80 -7.14 1.30
C ASP A 44 9.51 -7.48 -0.19
N ILE A 45 8.96 -6.53 -0.94
CA ILE A 45 8.67 -6.67 -2.39
C ILE A 45 9.28 -5.56 -3.24
N ASP A 46 10.23 -4.83 -2.69
CA ASP A 46 10.97 -3.78 -3.39
C ASP A 46 12.49 -4.03 -3.31
N PRO A 47 12.99 -5.09 -3.97
CA PRO A 47 14.38 -5.52 -3.88
C PRO A 47 15.42 -4.40 -4.07
N PRO A 48 15.21 -3.41 -4.98
CA PRO A 48 16.18 -2.32 -5.13
C PRO A 48 16.37 -1.43 -3.90
N ARG A 49 15.40 -1.38 -2.99
CA ARG A 49 15.47 -0.58 -1.77
C ARG A 49 15.68 -1.41 -0.50
N GLU A 50 15.63 -2.73 -0.61
CA GLU A 50 15.85 -3.59 0.55
C GLU A 50 17.31 -3.61 0.97
N VAL A 51 17.53 -3.54 2.29
CA VAL A 51 18.84 -3.65 2.89
C VAL A 51 19.00 -5.01 3.54
N PRO A 52 20.02 -5.80 3.19
CA PRO A 52 20.27 -7.10 3.81
C PRO A 52 20.30 -7.01 5.34
N GLY A 53 19.58 -7.89 6.04
CA GLY A 53 19.50 -7.92 7.50
C GLY A 53 18.57 -6.88 8.13
N ALA A 54 18.00 -5.93 7.35
CA ALA A 54 17.11 -4.91 7.91
C ALA A 54 15.82 -5.50 8.49
N ALA A 55 15.26 -6.52 7.86
CA ALA A 55 14.06 -7.19 8.38
C ALA A 55 14.31 -7.80 9.77
N ASP A 56 15.43 -8.48 9.96
CA ASP A 56 15.79 -9.10 11.24
C ASP A 56 16.14 -8.03 12.29
N SER A 57 16.78 -6.95 11.88
CA SER A 57 17.04 -5.79 12.74
C SER A 57 15.75 -5.13 13.22
N ILE A 58 14.74 -4.97 12.35
CA ILE A 58 13.42 -4.45 12.70
C ILE A 58 12.77 -5.34 13.77
N VAL A 59 12.76 -6.63 13.57
CA VAL A 59 12.22 -7.61 14.53
C VAL A 59 12.93 -7.50 15.88
N ALA A 60 14.26 -7.50 15.88
CA ALA A 60 15.06 -7.41 17.10
C ALA A 60 14.81 -6.10 17.88
N VAL A 61 14.67 -4.97 17.19
CA VAL A 61 14.35 -3.68 17.83
C VAL A 61 12.96 -3.71 18.48
N LEU A 62 11.95 -4.23 17.78
CA LEU A 62 10.60 -4.35 18.33
C LEU A 62 10.59 -5.27 19.57
N GLU A 63 11.30 -6.39 19.52
CA GLU A 63 11.44 -7.31 20.66
C GLU A 63 12.15 -6.66 21.86
N ALA A 64 13.25 -5.95 21.62
CA ALA A 64 13.98 -5.23 22.66
C ALA A 64 13.12 -4.16 23.36
N LEU A 65 12.17 -3.55 22.61
CA LEU A 65 11.19 -2.60 23.15
C LEU A 65 9.97 -3.28 23.79
N GLY A 66 9.95 -4.62 23.90
CA GLY A 66 8.83 -5.38 24.46
C GLY A 66 7.57 -5.38 23.60
N MET A 67 7.71 -4.99 22.31
CA MET A 67 6.59 -5.02 21.35
C MET A 67 6.46 -6.43 20.77
N ARG A 68 5.49 -7.20 21.28
CA ARG A 68 5.18 -8.56 20.81
C ARG A 68 3.93 -8.52 19.93
N TRP A 69 3.98 -9.28 18.84
CA TRP A 69 2.86 -9.47 17.92
C TRP A 69 2.14 -10.80 18.20
N SER A 70 0.89 -10.91 17.74
CA SER A 70 -0.03 -11.98 18.18
C SER A 70 0.05 -13.26 17.34
N ARG A 71 0.58 -13.20 16.12
CA ARG A 71 0.65 -14.33 15.18
C ARG A 71 2.02 -14.36 14.50
N GLU A 72 2.27 -15.37 13.65
CA GLU A 72 3.48 -15.42 12.82
C GLU A 72 3.67 -14.16 11.98
N ILE A 73 4.94 -13.78 11.78
CA ILE A 73 5.31 -12.65 10.94
C ILE A 73 4.95 -13.00 9.49
N VAL A 74 4.15 -12.16 8.86
CA VAL A 74 3.85 -12.28 7.44
C VAL A 74 4.94 -11.56 6.64
N ARG A 75 5.54 -12.25 5.68
CA ARG A 75 6.40 -11.63 4.66
C ARG A 75 5.60 -11.44 3.38
N GLN A 76 5.61 -10.23 2.82
CA GLN A 76 4.83 -9.91 1.64
C GLN A 76 5.31 -10.70 0.41
N SER A 77 6.62 -10.94 0.30
CA SER A 77 7.24 -11.77 -0.74
C SER A 77 6.75 -13.23 -0.79
N GLN A 78 6.18 -13.73 0.30
CA GLN A 78 5.64 -15.09 0.39
C GLN A 78 4.15 -15.18 0.03
N ARG A 79 3.56 -14.11 -0.52
CA ARG A 79 2.12 -14.01 -0.75
C ARG A 79 1.72 -13.93 -2.23
N ASP A 80 2.58 -14.35 -3.12
CA ASP A 80 2.35 -14.27 -4.58
C ASP A 80 1.03 -14.91 -5.02
N LEU A 81 0.67 -16.07 -4.46
CA LEU A 81 -0.60 -16.74 -4.78
C LEU A 81 -1.81 -15.91 -4.32
N ALA A 82 -1.74 -15.28 -3.16
CA ALA A 82 -2.82 -14.44 -2.65
C ALA A 82 -2.99 -13.18 -3.52
N PHE A 83 -1.87 -12.56 -3.90
CA PHE A 83 -1.89 -11.37 -4.77
C PHE A 83 -2.37 -11.69 -6.18
N SER A 84 -1.88 -12.78 -6.81
CA SER A 84 -2.33 -13.20 -8.13
C SER A 84 -3.80 -13.58 -8.15
N THR A 85 -4.30 -14.23 -7.11
CA THR A 85 -5.72 -14.55 -6.95
C THR A 85 -6.57 -13.29 -6.81
N ALA A 86 -6.14 -12.32 -6.00
CA ALA A 86 -6.84 -11.05 -5.83
C ALA A 86 -6.83 -10.25 -7.16
N PHE A 87 -5.69 -10.20 -7.85
CA PHE A 87 -5.56 -9.55 -9.14
C PHE A 87 -6.51 -10.16 -10.18
N ALA A 88 -6.56 -11.50 -10.27
CA ALA A 88 -7.46 -12.19 -11.19
C ALA A 88 -8.94 -11.86 -10.91
N ARG A 89 -9.35 -11.76 -9.63
CA ARG A 89 -10.71 -11.35 -9.25
C ARG A 89 -11.02 -9.91 -9.66
N LEU A 90 -10.09 -8.99 -9.46
CA LEU A 90 -10.24 -7.58 -9.88
C LEU A 90 -10.31 -7.48 -11.40
N SER A 91 -9.47 -8.24 -12.11
CA SER A 91 -9.42 -8.30 -13.57
C SER A 91 -10.74 -8.81 -14.16
N ALA A 92 -11.27 -9.92 -13.61
CA ALA A 92 -12.56 -10.48 -14.04
C ALA A 92 -13.74 -9.52 -13.85
N ARG A 93 -13.62 -8.55 -12.95
CA ARG A 93 -14.62 -7.48 -12.71
C ARG A 93 -14.36 -6.22 -13.55
N GLY A 94 -13.34 -6.20 -14.40
CA GLY A 94 -12.95 -5.01 -15.17
C GLY A 94 -12.45 -3.84 -14.31
N LEU A 95 -12.06 -4.11 -13.06
CA LEU A 95 -11.60 -3.09 -12.11
C LEU A 95 -10.13 -2.74 -12.28
N VAL A 96 -9.37 -3.51 -13.06
CA VAL A 96 -7.96 -3.22 -13.35
C VAL A 96 -7.73 -3.09 -14.85
N TYR A 97 -6.74 -2.28 -15.20
CA TYR A 97 -6.34 -2.08 -16.59
C TYR A 97 -4.83 -1.82 -16.71
N PRO A 98 -4.22 -2.15 -17.87
CA PRO A 98 -2.81 -1.91 -18.12
C PRO A 98 -2.53 -0.42 -18.32
N CYS A 99 -1.38 0.04 -17.84
CA CYS A 99 -0.90 1.41 -18.00
C CYS A 99 0.54 1.42 -18.53
N ALA A 100 0.80 2.21 -19.57
CA ALA A 100 2.11 2.37 -20.17
C ALA A 100 2.79 3.71 -19.81
N CYS A 101 2.13 4.58 -19.05
CA CYS A 101 2.63 5.92 -18.74
C CYS A 101 3.87 5.88 -17.85
N THR A 102 4.84 6.72 -18.15
CA THR A 102 5.96 7.09 -17.27
C THR A 102 5.52 8.13 -16.25
N ARG A 103 6.32 8.34 -15.20
CA ARG A 103 6.05 9.40 -14.22
C ARG A 103 6.05 10.80 -14.86
N SER A 104 6.94 11.06 -15.81
CA SER A 104 7.01 12.34 -16.53
C SER A 104 5.79 12.58 -17.40
N GLU A 105 5.29 11.57 -18.12
CA GLU A 105 4.06 11.67 -18.90
C GLU A 105 2.85 11.94 -18.01
N ILE A 106 2.76 11.30 -16.85
CA ILE A 106 1.69 11.56 -15.87
C ILE A 106 1.77 12.99 -15.37
N ALA A 107 2.96 13.45 -14.96
CA ALA A 107 3.16 14.82 -14.47
C ALA A 107 2.80 15.88 -15.51
N ALA A 108 3.13 15.65 -16.79
CA ALA A 108 2.81 16.55 -17.89
C ALA A 108 1.30 16.60 -18.24
N ALA A 109 0.60 15.46 -18.07
CA ALA A 109 -0.81 15.34 -18.42
C ALA A 109 -1.77 15.61 -17.24
N ALA A 110 -1.27 15.60 -16.00
CA ALA A 110 -2.09 15.81 -14.82
C ALA A 110 -2.60 17.24 -14.70
N THR A 111 -3.90 17.39 -14.56
CA THR A 111 -4.59 18.68 -14.33
C THR A 111 -4.92 18.89 -12.85
N ARG A 112 -4.74 17.88 -12.02
CA ARG A 112 -5.02 17.88 -10.57
C ARG A 112 -3.81 17.35 -9.80
N LYS A 113 -3.75 17.74 -8.53
CA LYS A 113 -2.74 17.26 -7.57
C LYS A 113 -3.42 16.74 -6.32
N THR A 114 -2.81 15.77 -5.66
CA THR A 114 -3.18 15.32 -4.33
C THR A 114 -2.93 16.42 -3.29
N ALA A 115 -3.39 16.24 -2.06
CA ALA A 115 -3.12 17.16 -0.95
C ALA A 115 -1.61 17.39 -0.71
N ASP A 116 -0.79 16.36 -0.97
CA ASP A 116 0.68 16.41 -0.84
C ASP A 116 1.38 17.00 -2.08
N GLY A 117 0.62 17.44 -3.09
CA GLY A 117 1.15 18.07 -4.30
C GLY A 117 1.56 17.12 -5.42
N GLU A 118 1.36 15.81 -5.27
CA GLU A 118 1.65 14.81 -6.28
C GLU A 118 0.62 14.83 -7.42
N PRO A 119 1.02 14.58 -8.68
CA PRO A 119 0.09 14.58 -9.80
C PRO A 119 -0.92 13.44 -9.70
N VAL A 120 -2.21 13.75 -9.72
CA VAL A 120 -3.29 12.78 -9.83
C VAL A 120 -3.27 12.18 -11.24
N TYR A 121 -3.32 10.85 -11.34
CA TYR A 121 -3.31 10.17 -12.63
C TYR A 121 -4.53 10.55 -13.48
N PRO A 122 -4.35 11.05 -14.72
CA PRO A 122 -5.45 11.59 -15.54
C PRO A 122 -6.28 10.54 -16.27
N GLY A 123 -6.04 9.23 -16.06
CA GLY A 123 -6.81 8.18 -16.73
C GLY A 123 -6.37 7.89 -18.17
N THR A 124 -5.20 8.34 -18.61
CA THR A 124 -4.72 8.24 -20.01
C THR A 124 -4.88 6.84 -20.62
N CYS A 125 -4.65 5.77 -19.87
CA CYS A 125 -4.75 4.39 -20.33
C CYS A 125 -6.06 3.70 -19.92
N ALA A 126 -7.01 4.42 -19.32
CA ALA A 126 -8.23 3.81 -18.76
C ALA A 126 -9.12 3.12 -19.82
N HIS A 127 -9.02 3.51 -21.07
CA HIS A 127 -9.78 2.96 -22.19
C HIS A 127 -8.97 2.03 -23.11
N GLY A 128 -7.76 1.66 -22.69
CA GLY A 128 -6.85 0.79 -23.42
C GLY A 128 -5.50 1.45 -23.72
N LEU A 129 -4.54 0.63 -24.15
CA LEU A 129 -3.23 1.09 -24.58
C LEU A 129 -3.24 1.36 -26.09
N ALA A 130 -2.42 2.33 -26.54
CA ALA A 130 -2.09 2.44 -27.95
C ALA A 130 -1.39 1.15 -28.43
N PRO A 131 -1.56 0.77 -29.72
CA PRO A 131 -1.08 -0.53 -30.24
C PRO A 131 0.43 -0.75 -30.10
N ASP A 132 1.20 0.32 -30.06
CA ASP A 132 2.67 0.34 -29.96
C ASP A 132 3.19 0.42 -28.52
N ARG A 133 2.31 0.44 -27.53
CA ARG A 133 2.69 0.63 -26.11
C ARG A 133 2.53 -0.66 -25.29
N ALA A 134 3.60 -1.11 -24.68
CA ALA A 134 3.59 -2.22 -23.73
C ALA A 134 3.21 -1.74 -22.33
N ALA A 135 2.46 -2.57 -21.60
CA ALA A 135 2.09 -2.30 -20.21
C ALA A 135 3.34 -2.24 -19.32
N ARG A 136 3.47 -1.19 -18.53
CA ARG A 136 4.51 -0.99 -17.50
C ARG A 136 3.98 -1.21 -16.09
N ALA A 137 2.69 -1.04 -15.90
CA ALA A 137 2.01 -1.21 -14.64
C ALA A 137 0.54 -1.60 -14.86
N TRP A 138 -0.09 -2.06 -13.81
CA TRP A 138 -1.54 -2.25 -13.75
C TRP A 138 -2.14 -1.31 -12.73
N ARG A 139 -3.24 -0.66 -13.12
CA ARG A 139 -3.95 0.29 -12.26
C ARG A 139 -5.30 -0.26 -11.83
N LEU A 140 -5.68 0.04 -10.60
CA LEU A 140 -7.02 -0.15 -10.08
C LEU A 140 -7.86 1.09 -10.39
N ARG A 141 -9.04 0.88 -10.97
CA ARG A 141 -10.05 1.94 -11.14
C ARG A 141 -10.57 2.35 -9.78
N MET A 142 -10.38 3.60 -9.44
CA MET A 142 -10.90 4.14 -8.19
C MET A 142 -12.38 4.54 -8.35
N PRO A 143 -13.22 4.30 -7.34
CA PRO A 143 -14.63 4.65 -7.42
C PRO A 143 -14.82 6.17 -7.47
N ASP A 144 -15.74 6.63 -8.33
CA ASP A 144 -16.17 8.03 -8.40
C ASP A 144 -17.38 8.23 -7.49
N GLU A 145 -17.15 8.08 -6.20
CA GLU A 145 -18.13 8.31 -5.14
C GLU A 145 -17.43 8.82 -3.88
N ARG A 146 -18.14 9.55 -3.05
CA ARG A 146 -17.58 9.98 -1.75
C ARG A 146 -17.61 8.81 -0.79
N LEU A 147 -16.41 8.41 -0.35
CA LEU A 147 -16.21 7.42 0.70
C LEU A 147 -15.89 8.12 2.01
N SER A 148 -16.47 7.65 3.08
CA SER A 148 -16.18 8.17 4.43
C SER A 148 -15.80 7.03 5.35
N PHE A 149 -14.80 7.26 6.20
CA PHE A 149 -14.42 6.36 7.27
C PHE A 149 -13.97 7.18 8.49
N GLU A 150 -14.07 6.57 9.65
CA GLU A 150 -13.58 7.20 10.88
C GLU A 150 -12.15 6.71 11.14
N ASP A 151 -11.19 7.61 10.96
CA ASP A 151 -9.81 7.38 11.38
C ASP A 151 -9.73 7.63 12.90
N ARG A 152 -9.16 6.68 13.62
CA ARG A 152 -9.12 6.74 15.10
C ARG A 152 -8.22 7.84 15.65
N TRP A 153 -7.35 8.39 14.82
CA TRP A 153 -6.46 9.49 15.18
C TRP A 153 -6.93 10.82 14.57
N ALA A 154 -7.28 10.80 13.29
CA ALA A 154 -7.64 11.99 12.53
C ALA A 154 -9.16 12.28 12.48
N GLY A 155 -10.00 11.43 13.10
CA GLY A 155 -11.46 11.57 13.08
C GLY A 155 -12.06 11.22 11.71
N LEU A 156 -13.25 11.78 11.43
CA LEU A 156 -13.96 11.49 10.18
C LEU A 156 -13.17 11.98 8.96
N GLN A 157 -12.82 11.06 8.09
CA GLN A 157 -12.19 11.31 6.82
C GLN A 157 -13.20 11.09 5.69
N THR A 158 -13.21 11.95 4.70
CA THR A 158 -14.08 11.85 3.54
C THR A 158 -13.31 12.21 2.29
N GLU A 159 -13.35 11.36 1.30
CA GLU A 159 -12.59 11.49 0.06
C GLU A 159 -13.43 11.00 -1.13
N ASN A 160 -13.25 11.61 -2.30
CA ASN A 160 -13.62 10.98 -3.57
C ASN A 160 -12.35 10.44 -4.24
N PRO A 161 -12.09 9.13 -4.15
CA PRO A 161 -10.83 8.54 -4.59
C PRO A 161 -10.51 8.78 -6.07
N ALA A 162 -11.50 8.78 -6.97
CA ALA A 162 -11.26 9.05 -8.39
C ALA A 162 -10.76 10.47 -8.65
N HIS A 163 -11.12 11.42 -7.79
CA HIS A 163 -10.78 12.83 -7.96
C HIS A 163 -9.56 13.27 -7.16
N GLU A 164 -9.37 12.72 -5.98
CA GLU A 164 -8.36 13.17 -5.02
C GLU A 164 -7.08 12.33 -5.07
N THR A 165 -7.22 11.02 -5.31
CA THR A 165 -6.08 10.07 -5.43
C THR A 165 -5.84 9.64 -6.88
N GLY A 166 -6.90 9.45 -7.66
CA GLY A 166 -6.86 8.87 -9.01
C GLY A 166 -6.59 7.36 -9.01
N ASP A 167 -6.59 6.75 -10.19
CA ASP A 167 -6.37 5.30 -10.34
C ASP A 167 -4.97 4.89 -9.87
N ILE A 168 -4.90 4.08 -8.82
CA ILE A 168 -3.65 3.69 -8.18
C ILE A 168 -2.96 2.51 -8.89
N VAL A 169 -1.64 2.47 -8.84
CA VAL A 169 -0.84 1.34 -9.31
C VAL A 169 -0.90 0.22 -8.26
N ILE A 170 -1.34 -0.97 -8.68
CA ILE A 170 -1.40 -2.16 -7.82
C ILE A 170 -0.39 -3.24 -8.23
N GLN A 171 0.15 -3.15 -9.43
CA GLN A 171 1.21 -4.04 -9.90
C GLN A 171 2.12 -3.27 -10.86
N ILE A 172 3.43 -3.40 -10.66
CA ILE A 172 4.44 -2.89 -11.58
C ILE A 172 4.89 -4.08 -12.45
N GLY A 173 4.87 -3.89 -13.78
CA GLY A 173 5.43 -4.86 -14.70
C GLY A 173 6.94 -4.99 -14.41
N ARG A 174 7.42 -6.21 -14.20
CA ARG A 174 8.87 -6.46 -14.19
C ARG A 174 9.36 -6.18 -15.61
N ALA A 175 10.23 -5.20 -15.77
CA ALA A 175 11.08 -5.16 -16.94
C ALA A 175 11.97 -6.41 -16.87
N HIS A 176 11.76 -7.33 -17.80
CA HIS A 176 12.68 -8.44 -18.04
C HIS A 176 13.90 -7.91 -18.78
#